data_9ff32677c54259bd4e6e248e3f243bb7
#
_entry.id   9ff32677c54259bd4e6e248e3f243bb7
#
_cell.length_a   1.000
_cell.length_b   1.000
_cell.length_c   1.000
_cell.angle_alpha   90.00
_cell.angle_beta   90.00
_cell.angle_gamma   90.00
#
_symmetry.space_group_name_H-M   'P 1'
#
loop_
_entity.id
_entity.type
_entity.pdbx_description
1 polymer ?
#
loop_
_entity_poly.entity_id
_entity_poly.type
_entity_poly.pdbx_seq_one_letter_code
_entity_poly.pdbx_strand_id
1 'polypeptide(L)'
;LMEEEMIKLGLFTLDDVKNQNPKSPLYRKYLMHGMAHHIGLDVHDNVDKFVAFKPGMILTCEPGLYIREEGIGIRIENDLLITDNEPINLFENTPIEIEEIEYEMNK
;
A
#
# COMPACT_ATOMS: atom_id res chain seq x y z
N LEU A 1 -5.11 8.86 -6.94
CA LEU A 1 -4.17 8.90 -5.80
C LEU A 1 -2.83 8.27 -6.16
N MET A 2 -2.70 6.94 -6.36
CA MET A 2 -1.40 6.28 -6.68
C MET A 2 -0.74 6.83 -7.95
N GLU A 3 -1.50 6.99 -9.04
CA GLU A 3 -0.95 7.56 -10.30
C GLU A 3 -0.45 8.98 -10.12
N GLU A 4 -1.12 9.80 -9.31
CA GLU A 4 -0.71 11.18 -9.03
C GLU A 4 0.64 11.23 -8.30
N GLU A 5 0.86 10.35 -7.33
CA GLU A 5 2.13 10.27 -6.61
C GLU A 5 3.25 9.74 -7.53
N MET A 6 2.96 8.76 -8.36
CA MET A 6 3.91 8.25 -9.35
C MET A 6 4.28 9.29 -10.41
N ILE A 7 3.35 10.16 -10.80
CA ILE A 7 3.64 11.31 -11.68
C ILE A 7 4.59 12.28 -10.98
N LYS A 8 4.36 12.60 -9.69
CA LYS A 8 5.26 13.48 -8.92
C LYS A 8 6.68 12.92 -8.82
N LEU A 9 6.80 11.60 -8.74
CA LEU A 9 8.10 10.90 -8.76
C LEU A 9 8.74 10.83 -10.16
N GLY A 10 8.04 11.30 -11.21
CA GLY A 10 8.58 11.30 -12.57
C GLY A 10 8.58 9.94 -13.27
N LEU A 11 7.81 8.96 -12.77
CA LEU A 11 7.77 7.61 -13.34
C LEU A 11 6.99 7.55 -14.66
N PHE A 12 6.03 8.45 -14.86
CA PHE A 12 5.30 8.71 -16.09
C PHE A 12 4.62 10.07 -16.02
N THR A 13 4.07 10.54 -17.13
CA THR A 13 3.46 11.87 -17.25
C THR A 13 1.92 11.80 -17.15
N LEU A 14 1.29 12.95 -16.93
CA LEU A 14 -0.17 13.06 -16.99
C LEU A 14 -0.72 12.69 -18.37
N ASP A 15 0.02 12.98 -19.44
CA ASP A 15 -0.39 12.63 -20.79
C ASP A 15 -0.28 11.13 -21.05
N ASP A 16 0.70 10.44 -20.46
CA ASP A 16 0.77 8.98 -20.50
C ASP A 16 -0.47 8.36 -19.84
N VAL A 17 -0.90 8.89 -18.69
CA VAL A 17 -2.10 8.43 -17.98
C VAL A 17 -3.37 8.66 -18.81
N LYS A 18 -3.51 9.82 -19.46
CA LYS A 18 -4.68 10.11 -20.31
C LYS A 18 -4.79 9.16 -21.51
N ASN A 19 -3.65 8.73 -22.03
CA ASN A 19 -3.55 7.89 -23.23
C ASN A 19 -3.36 6.39 -22.91
N GLN A 20 -3.34 6.01 -21.63
CA GLN A 20 -3.11 4.62 -21.22
C GLN A 20 -4.26 3.70 -21.60
N ASN A 21 -3.96 2.42 -21.72
CA ASN A 21 -4.97 1.39 -21.87
C ASN A 21 -5.68 1.15 -20.51
N PRO A 22 -6.99 1.39 -20.38
CA PRO A 22 -7.73 1.17 -19.13
C PRO A 22 -7.66 -0.27 -18.59
N LYS A 23 -7.46 -1.26 -19.48
CA LYS A 23 -7.30 -2.67 -19.10
C LYS A 23 -5.91 -3.01 -18.58
N SER A 24 -4.93 -2.12 -18.81
CA SER A 24 -3.54 -2.27 -18.35
C SER A 24 -3.02 -0.91 -17.91
N PRO A 25 -3.48 -0.40 -16.76
CA PRO A 25 -3.09 0.91 -16.28
C PRO A 25 -1.60 0.97 -15.93
N LEU A 26 -0.98 2.11 -16.19
CA LEU A 26 0.47 2.32 -16.07
C LEU A 26 1.02 2.07 -14.68
N TYR A 27 0.25 2.39 -13.64
CA TYR A 27 0.69 2.18 -12.26
C TYR A 27 1.06 0.72 -11.98
N ARG A 28 0.46 -0.26 -12.70
CA ARG A 28 0.75 -1.69 -12.54
C ARG A 28 2.17 -2.07 -12.93
N LYS A 29 2.87 -1.23 -13.68
CA LYS A 29 4.29 -1.44 -13.96
C LYS A 29 5.13 -1.36 -12.68
N TYR A 30 4.72 -0.49 -11.76
CA TYR A 30 5.46 -0.16 -10.53
C TYR A 30 4.79 -0.71 -9.26
N LEU A 31 3.49 -1.03 -9.31
CA LEU A 31 2.72 -1.67 -8.24
C LEU A 31 1.93 -2.83 -8.85
N MET A 32 2.47 -4.04 -8.75
CA MET A 32 1.93 -5.22 -9.43
C MET A 32 1.07 -6.13 -8.53
N HIS A 33 0.92 -5.81 -7.26
CA HIS A 33 0.11 -6.56 -6.29
C HIS A 33 -1.07 -5.74 -5.75
N GLY A 34 -1.94 -6.36 -4.95
CA GLY A 34 -2.99 -5.66 -4.21
C GLY A 34 -2.40 -4.75 -3.14
N MET A 35 -3.14 -3.72 -2.75
CA MET A 35 -2.70 -2.79 -1.70
C MET A 35 -3.24 -3.15 -0.31
N ALA A 36 -4.12 -4.15 -0.23
CA ALA A 36 -4.75 -4.56 1.02
C ALA A 36 -5.30 -5.99 0.90
N HIS A 37 -5.31 -6.70 2.00
CA HIS A 37 -6.05 -7.94 2.19
C HIS A 37 -6.57 -8.04 3.61
N HIS A 38 -7.54 -8.91 3.85
CA HIS A 38 -7.96 -9.24 5.21
C HIS A 38 -6.91 -10.08 5.90
N ILE A 39 -6.72 -9.84 7.19
CA ILE A 39 -5.89 -10.62 8.09
C ILE A 39 -6.73 -11.11 9.27
N GLY A 40 -6.55 -12.37 9.68
CA GLY A 40 -7.29 -13.00 10.75
C GLY A 40 -6.56 -14.23 11.27
N LEU A 41 -7.20 -15.40 11.23
CA LEU A 41 -6.52 -16.66 11.57
C LEU A 41 -5.41 -16.97 10.58
N ASP A 42 -5.63 -16.66 9.32
CA ASP A 42 -4.62 -16.74 8.27
C ASP A 42 -4.12 -15.35 7.89
N VAL A 43 -2.86 -15.26 7.45
CA VAL A 43 -2.26 -13.99 6.96
C VAL A 43 -3.06 -13.44 5.79
N HIS A 44 -3.45 -14.30 4.85
CA HIS A 44 -4.40 -13.98 3.78
C HIS A 44 -5.73 -14.66 4.13
N ASP A 45 -6.49 -14.03 5.02
CA ASP A 45 -7.71 -14.65 5.55
C ASP A 45 -8.82 -14.72 4.49
N ASN A 46 -9.63 -15.74 4.60
CA ASN A 46 -10.74 -15.93 3.68
C ASN A 46 -11.86 -14.93 3.96
N VAL A 47 -12.29 -14.21 2.91
CA VAL A 47 -13.33 -13.20 3.01
C VAL A 47 -14.19 -13.17 1.75
N ASP A 48 -15.44 -12.83 1.89
CA ASP A 48 -16.27 -12.44 0.76
C ASP A 48 -15.92 -11.01 0.32
N LYS A 49 -15.25 -10.90 -0.83
CA LYS A 49 -14.79 -9.62 -1.39
C LYS A 49 -15.91 -8.64 -1.77
N PHE A 50 -17.15 -9.07 -1.73
CA PHE A 50 -18.33 -8.25 -2.05
C PHE A 50 -19.06 -7.73 -0.82
N VAL A 51 -18.58 -8.05 0.36
CA VAL A 51 -19.14 -7.55 1.63
C VAL A 51 -18.45 -6.23 2.00
N ALA A 52 -19.25 -5.24 2.37
CA ALA A 52 -18.72 -3.99 2.91
C ALA A 52 -17.94 -4.22 4.21
N PHE A 53 -16.92 -3.43 4.46
CA PHE A 53 -16.15 -3.48 5.68
C PHE A 53 -17.04 -3.23 6.89
N LYS A 54 -16.78 -3.94 7.98
CA LYS A 54 -17.51 -3.85 9.24
C LYS A 54 -16.52 -3.61 10.39
N PRO A 55 -16.94 -2.92 11.44
CA PRO A 55 -16.15 -2.78 12.66
C PRO A 55 -15.68 -4.14 13.19
N GLY A 56 -14.42 -4.20 13.60
CA GLY A 56 -13.74 -5.41 14.04
C GLY A 56 -12.99 -6.17 12.95
N MET A 57 -13.15 -5.81 11.68
CA MET A 57 -12.31 -6.34 10.60
C MET A 57 -10.92 -5.70 10.64
N ILE A 58 -9.88 -6.49 10.33
CA ILE A 58 -8.52 -6.01 10.15
C ILE A 58 -8.13 -6.18 8.69
N LEU A 59 -7.52 -5.14 8.15
CA LEU A 59 -7.02 -5.08 6.77
C LEU A 59 -5.57 -4.63 6.79
N THR A 60 -4.74 -5.25 5.98
CA THR A 60 -3.43 -4.68 5.68
C THR A 60 -3.59 -3.43 4.83
N CYS A 61 -2.64 -2.52 4.93
CA CYS A 61 -2.44 -1.41 4.00
C CYS A 61 -0.98 -1.44 3.58
N GLU A 62 -0.70 -1.99 2.41
CA GLU A 62 0.63 -2.39 1.97
C GLU A 62 0.99 -1.86 0.56
N PRO A 63 0.85 -0.56 0.29
CA PRO A 63 1.27 -0.01 -0.98
C PRO A 63 2.77 -0.24 -1.18
N GLY A 64 3.15 -0.66 -2.40
CA GLY A 64 4.54 -0.87 -2.77
C GLY A 64 4.91 -0.15 -4.05
N LEU A 65 6.18 0.23 -4.16
CA LEU A 65 6.76 0.82 -5.35
C LEU A 65 7.99 0.01 -5.75
N TYR A 66 7.99 -0.47 -7.00
CA TYR A 66 9.06 -1.33 -7.52
C TYR A 66 9.57 -0.80 -8.86
N ILE A 67 10.76 -0.27 -8.86
CA ILE A 67 11.43 0.30 -10.05
C ILE A 67 12.49 -0.70 -10.51
N ARG A 68 12.10 -1.60 -11.42
CA ARG A 68 12.96 -2.71 -11.89
C ARG A 68 14.23 -2.22 -12.56
N GLU A 69 14.13 -1.12 -13.28
CA GLU A 69 15.24 -0.52 -14.02
C GLU A 69 16.36 -0.03 -13.08
N GLU A 70 16.00 0.29 -11.85
CA GLU A 70 16.93 0.75 -10.81
C GLU A 70 17.25 -0.33 -9.76
N GLY A 71 16.58 -1.49 -9.82
CA GLY A 71 16.73 -2.55 -8.83
C GLY A 71 16.19 -2.16 -7.45
N ILE A 72 15.23 -1.22 -7.38
CA ILE A 72 14.66 -0.69 -6.13
C ILE A 72 13.25 -1.22 -5.94
N GLY A 73 12.95 -1.62 -4.71
CA GLY A 73 11.60 -1.93 -4.26
C GLY A 73 11.41 -1.54 -2.81
N ILE A 74 10.33 -0.81 -2.51
CA ILE A 74 9.95 -0.40 -1.16
C ILE A 74 8.48 -0.72 -0.96
N ARG A 75 8.16 -1.35 0.18
CA ARG A 75 6.81 -1.55 0.67
C ARG A 75 6.77 -1.24 2.16
N ILE A 76 5.82 -0.41 2.58
CA ILE A 76 5.51 -0.17 3.98
C ILE A 76 4.11 -0.74 4.20
N GLU A 77 3.95 -1.54 5.24
CA GLU A 77 2.72 -2.25 5.54
C GLU A 77 2.26 -1.90 6.95
N ASN A 78 1.01 -1.52 7.06
CA ASN A 78 0.31 -1.28 8.32
C ASN A 78 -0.93 -2.16 8.38
N ASP A 79 -1.34 -2.56 9.59
CA ASP A 79 -2.62 -3.20 9.84
C ASP A 79 -3.63 -2.16 10.35
N LEU A 80 -4.78 -2.11 9.71
CA LEU A 80 -5.84 -1.17 10.01
C LEU A 80 -7.03 -1.90 10.62
N LEU A 81 -7.37 -1.57 11.86
CA LEU A 81 -8.61 -2.02 12.50
C LEU A 81 -9.76 -1.13 12.04
N ILE A 82 -10.74 -1.71 11.38
CA ILE A 82 -11.96 -1.01 10.98
C ILE A 82 -12.83 -0.78 12.22
N THR A 83 -13.30 0.45 12.39
CA THR A 83 -14.21 0.87 13.47
C THR A 83 -15.47 1.51 12.90
N ASP A 84 -16.41 1.91 13.77
CA ASP A 84 -17.57 2.71 13.36
C ASP A 84 -17.20 4.16 12.98
N ASN A 85 -15.98 4.60 13.30
CA ASN A 85 -15.42 5.90 13.01
C ASN A 85 -14.20 5.74 12.08
N GLU A 86 -13.15 6.54 12.29
CA GLU A 86 -11.89 6.41 11.56
C GLU A 86 -11.18 5.09 11.89
N PRO A 87 -10.52 4.46 10.92
CA PRO A 87 -9.73 3.26 11.16
C PRO A 87 -8.58 3.53 12.14
N ILE A 88 -8.25 2.54 12.95
CA ILE A 88 -7.11 2.60 13.88
C ILE A 88 -5.92 1.90 13.22
N ASN A 89 -4.80 2.59 13.10
CA ASN A 89 -3.53 2.00 12.67
C ASN A 89 -2.91 1.25 13.86
N LEU A 90 -2.81 -0.07 13.76
CA LEU A 90 -2.24 -0.93 14.81
C LEU A 90 -0.71 -0.82 14.89
N PHE A 91 -0.07 -0.23 13.88
CA PHE A 91 1.38 0.03 13.81
C PHE A 91 1.74 1.50 14.12
N GLU A 92 0.84 2.28 14.71
CA GLU A 92 1.05 3.72 14.96
C GLU A 92 2.37 4.05 15.69
N ASN A 93 2.82 3.14 16.56
CA ASN A 93 4.05 3.34 17.34
C ASN A 93 5.27 2.61 16.76
N THR A 94 5.17 2.06 15.55
CA THR A 94 6.28 1.38 14.89
C THR A 94 7.07 2.39 14.04
N PRO A 95 8.39 2.50 14.21
CA PRO A 95 9.21 3.38 13.39
C PRO A 95 9.10 3.05 11.90
N ILE A 96 8.84 4.06 11.07
CA ILE A 96 8.77 3.94 9.61
C ILE A 96 9.68 4.93 8.89
N GLU A 97 10.08 6.01 9.57
CA GLU A 97 10.99 6.99 9.00
C GLU A 97 12.44 6.48 9.06
N ILE A 98 13.24 6.86 8.07
CA ILE A 98 14.63 6.37 7.91
C ILE A 98 15.45 6.67 9.16
N GLU A 99 15.38 7.89 9.67
CA GLU A 99 16.13 8.35 10.82
C GLU A 99 15.74 7.61 12.10
N GLU A 100 14.46 7.31 12.26
CA GLU A 100 13.96 6.54 13.41
C GLU A 100 14.47 5.10 13.37
N ILE A 101 14.38 4.46 12.20
CA ILE A 101 14.86 3.08 11.99
C ILE A 101 16.37 3.00 12.25
N GLU A 102 17.15 3.92 11.68
CA GLU A 102 18.60 3.97 11.86
C GLU A 102 18.97 4.20 13.33
N TYR A 103 18.23 5.06 14.04
CA TYR A 103 18.44 5.28 15.46
C TYR A 103 18.19 4.01 16.28
N GLU A 104 17.07 3.32 16.04
CA GLU A 104 16.74 2.08 16.76
C GLU A 104 17.76 0.96 16.49
N MET A 105 18.28 0.86 15.26
CA MET A 105 19.28 -0.15 14.90
C MET A 105 20.66 0.10 15.46
N ASN A 106 20.99 1.33 15.90
CA ASN A 106 22.31 1.72 16.41
C ASN A 106 22.34 1.92 17.95
N LYS A 107 21.31 1.49 18.66
CA LYS A 107 21.24 1.53 20.14
C LYS A 107 22.18 0.56 20.83
#